data_83bcff83bf130758285c50d69d4d4118
#
_entry.id   83bcff83bf130758285c50d69d4d4118
#
_cell.length_a   1.000
_cell.length_b   1.000
_cell.length_c   1.000
_cell.angle_alpha   90.00
_cell.angle_beta   90.00
_cell.angle_gamma   90.00
#
_symmetry.space_group_name_H-M   'P 1'
#
loop_
_entity.id
_entity.type
_entity.pdbx_description
1 polymer ?
#
loop_
_entity_poly.entity_id
_entity_poly.type
_entity_poly.pdbx_seq_one_letter_code
_entity_poly.pdbx_strand_id
1 'polypeptide(L)'
;MCFSLFCERIELIPTTAENINRHIASFKGEKAVLLNIWALWCAPCLEEFPMIVNLQKKTNDLEVIFVSADFEDQFQDVINFLKNHNVGTVSYIKMQKDEPFIQGLHQKWSGSLPFTIFYGKNNGSIVDYWEGKESNLRFINAVSLAIDL
;
A
#
# COMPACT_ATOMS: atom_id res chain seq x y z
N MET A 1 25.56 14.06 11.61
CA MET A 1 25.14 14.26 13.01
C MET A 1 23.63 14.36 13.02
N CYS A 2 22.93 13.31 13.44
CA CYS A 2 21.48 13.35 13.59
C CYS A 2 21.13 14.07 14.88
N PHE A 3 20.84 15.35 14.77
CA PHE A 3 20.15 16.10 15.81
C PHE A 3 18.67 15.93 15.54
N SER A 4 18.05 14.91 16.04
CA SER A 4 16.64 14.93 16.29
C SER A 4 16.16 13.63 16.91
N LEU A 5 15.42 13.76 17.92
CA LEU A 5 14.62 12.78 18.67
C LEU A 5 13.56 12.05 17.82
N PHE A 6 13.54 12.23 16.48
CA PHE A 6 12.58 11.63 15.56
C PHE A 6 13.28 11.05 14.32
N CYS A 7 14.21 10.11 14.57
CA CYS A 7 14.55 9.17 13.51
C CYS A 7 13.37 8.18 13.44
N GLU A 8 12.37 8.49 12.64
CA GLU A 8 11.27 7.56 12.38
C GLU A 8 11.87 6.28 11.80
N ARG A 9 11.89 5.23 12.60
CA ARG A 9 12.30 3.92 12.16
C ARG A 9 11.22 3.41 11.23
N ILE A 10 11.56 3.17 9.97
CA ILE A 10 10.70 2.41 9.08
C ILE A 10 10.60 1.00 9.63
N GLU A 11 9.39 0.58 9.89
CA GLU A 11 9.08 -0.76 10.34
C GLU A 11 8.50 -1.55 9.17
N LEU A 12 9.20 -2.62 8.76
CA LEU A 12 8.73 -3.54 7.73
C LEU A 12 8.26 -4.83 8.40
N ILE A 13 6.97 -5.08 8.34
CA ILE A 13 6.31 -6.17 9.07
C ILE A 13 5.93 -7.29 8.10
N PRO A 14 6.41 -8.52 8.34
CA PRO A 14 5.91 -9.71 7.63
C PRO A 14 4.41 -9.89 7.87
N THR A 15 3.65 -10.17 6.82
CA THR A 15 2.19 -10.17 6.92
C THR A 15 1.51 -11.21 6.03
N THR A 16 0.24 -11.45 6.32
CA THR A 16 -0.70 -12.26 5.55
C THR A 16 -1.85 -11.40 5.05
N ALA A 17 -2.61 -11.89 4.08
CA ALA A 17 -3.81 -11.21 3.59
C ALA A 17 -4.81 -10.94 4.72
N GLU A 18 -4.99 -11.88 5.64
CA GLU A 18 -5.89 -11.72 6.79
C GLU A 18 -5.47 -10.54 7.68
N ASN A 19 -4.18 -10.43 8.00
CA ASN A 19 -3.67 -9.34 8.83
C ASN A 19 -3.80 -7.99 8.13
N ILE A 20 -3.57 -7.94 6.81
CA ILE A 20 -3.77 -6.72 6.01
C ILE A 20 -5.24 -6.30 6.06
N ASN A 21 -6.17 -7.22 5.80
CA ASN A 21 -7.60 -6.93 5.82
C ASN A 21 -8.07 -6.43 7.19
N ARG A 22 -7.52 -6.99 8.27
CA ARG A 22 -7.82 -6.55 9.64
C ARG A 22 -7.32 -5.12 9.89
N HIS A 23 -6.12 -4.79 9.43
CA HIS A 23 -5.58 -3.44 9.53
C HIS A 23 -6.40 -2.43 8.73
N ILE A 24 -6.79 -2.78 7.50
CA ILE A 24 -7.66 -1.94 6.67
C ILE A 24 -8.98 -1.67 7.37
N ALA A 25 -9.61 -2.70 7.93
CA ALA A 25 -10.89 -2.58 8.62
C ALA A 25 -10.83 -1.60 9.81
N SER A 26 -9.67 -1.43 10.43
CA SER A 26 -9.48 -0.52 11.57
C SER A 26 -9.67 0.96 11.19
N PHE A 27 -9.59 1.32 9.91
CA PHE A 27 -9.75 2.70 9.43
C PHE A 27 -11.20 3.06 9.08
N LYS A 28 -12.11 2.10 9.08
CA LYS A 28 -13.52 2.35 8.76
C LYS A 28 -14.10 3.46 9.65
N GLY A 29 -14.68 4.47 9.02
CA GLY A 29 -15.21 5.65 9.70
C GLY A 29 -14.20 6.74 9.98
N GLU A 30 -12.91 6.51 9.71
CA GLU A 30 -11.83 7.46 10.00
C GLU A 30 -11.12 7.94 8.73
N LYS A 31 -10.68 7.00 7.89
CA LYS A 31 -9.93 7.29 6.66
C LYS A 31 -10.32 6.33 5.54
N ALA A 32 -10.26 6.82 4.31
CA ALA A 32 -10.18 5.96 3.14
C ALA A 32 -8.82 5.24 3.13
N VAL A 33 -8.75 4.07 2.53
CA VAL A 33 -7.50 3.31 2.43
C VAL A 33 -7.15 3.04 0.97
N LEU A 34 -5.90 3.29 0.64
CA LEU A 34 -5.26 2.85 -0.60
C LEU A 34 -4.30 1.72 -0.24
N LEU A 35 -4.60 0.51 -0.69
CA LEU A 35 -3.70 -0.65 -0.59
C LEU A 35 -2.96 -0.81 -1.91
N ASN A 36 -1.64 -0.82 -1.86
CA ASN A 36 -0.78 -1.03 -3.03
C ASN A 36 0.17 -2.19 -2.82
N ILE A 37 0.08 -3.19 -3.69
CA ILE A 37 0.97 -4.35 -3.69
C ILE A 37 2.02 -4.11 -4.79
N TRP A 38 3.28 -4.15 -4.40
CA TRP A 38 4.43 -3.79 -5.24
C TRP A 38 5.61 -4.74 -5.02
N ALA A 39 6.66 -4.62 -5.81
CA ALA A 39 7.90 -5.32 -5.61
C ALA A 39 9.08 -4.55 -6.22
N LEU A 40 10.29 -4.79 -5.70
CA LEU A 40 11.53 -4.17 -6.19
C LEU A 40 11.83 -4.51 -7.67
N TRP A 41 11.46 -5.72 -8.09
CA TRP A 41 11.67 -6.18 -9.47
C TRP A 41 10.59 -5.69 -10.45
N CYS A 42 9.60 -4.97 -9.98
CA CYS A 42 8.46 -4.49 -10.77
C CYS A 42 8.67 -3.04 -11.18
N ALA A 43 9.18 -2.81 -12.39
CA ALA A 43 9.47 -1.47 -12.91
C ALA A 43 8.24 -0.54 -12.88
N PRO A 44 7.05 -0.92 -13.36
CA PRO A 44 5.88 -0.05 -13.28
C PRO A 44 5.45 0.26 -11.85
N CYS A 45 5.69 -0.64 -10.88
CA CYS A 45 5.47 -0.36 -9.46
C CYS A 45 6.36 0.79 -8.98
N LEU A 46 7.64 0.75 -9.32
CA LEU A 46 8.63 1.76 -8.90
C LEU A 46 8.35 3.12 -9.54
N GLU A 47 7.85 3.12 -10.77
CA GLU A 47 7.53 4.35 -11.51
C GLU A 47 6.38 5.14 -10.87
N GLU A 48 5.34 4.47 -10.39
CA GLU A 48 4.18 5.14 -9.75
C GLU A 48 4.36 5.37 -8.24
N PHE A 49 5.34 4.73 -7.61
CA PHE A 49 5.54 4.77 -6.16
C PHE A 49 5.65 6.19 -5.59
N PRO A 50 6.47 7.10 -6.15
CA PRO A 50 6.58 8.47 -5.62
C PRO A 50 5.26 9.24 -5.67
N MET A 51 4.46 9.04 -6.70
CA MET A 51 3.15 9.67 -6.84
C MET A 51 2.20 9.21 -5.72
N ILE A 52 2.19 7.91 -5.39
CA ILE A 52 1.35 7.36 -4.33
C ILE A 52 1.80 7.91 -2.96
N VAL A 53 3.10 7.96 -2.69
CA VAL A 53 3.63 8.58 -1.45
C VAL A 53 3.17 10.03 -1.33
N ASN A 54 3.20 10.77 -2.43
CA ASN A 54 2.77 12.16 -2.46
C ASN A 54 1.26 12.32 -2.19
N LEU A 55 0.43 11.42 -2.69
CA LEU A 55 -1.02 11.42 -2.40
C LEU A 55 -1.28 11.31 -0.90
N GLN A 56 -0.59 10.44 -0.20
CA GLN A 56 -0.72 10.30 1.25
C GLN A 56 -0.37 11.60 1.98
N LYS A 57 0.73 12.23 1.59
CA LYS A 57 1.19 13.47 2.22
C LYS A 57 0.21 14.63 2.03
N LYS A 58 -0.48 14.67 0.90
CA LYS A 58 -1.43 15.75 0.54
C LYS A 58 -2.85 15.51 1.02
N THR A 59 -3.20 14.30 1.46
CA THR A 59 -4.57 13.91 1.72
C THR A 59 -4.72 13.36 3.14
N ASN A 60 -5.23 14.18 4.06
CA ASN A 60 -5.37 13.81 5.47
C ASN A 60 -6.33 12.64 5.70
N ASP A 61 -7.35 12.51 4.86
CA ASP A 61 -8.38 11.47 4.99
C ASP A 61 -8.02 10.17 4.26
N LEU A 62 -6.78 10.03 3.82
CA LEU A 62 -6.28 8.85 3.12
C LEU A 62 -5.15 8.18 3.90
N GLU A 63 -5.28 6.90 4.14
CA GLU A 63 -4.18 6.03 4.60
C GLU A 63 -3.68 5.20 3.44
N VAL A 64 -2.37 5.22 3.21
CA VAL A 64 -1.72 4.37 2.20
C VAL A 64 -1.03 3.21 2.90
N ILE A 65 -1.36 2.00 2.50
CA ILE A 65 -0.73 0.77 2.98
C ILE A 65 0.03 0.13 1.82
N PHE A 66 1.36 0.09 1.92
CA PHE A 66 2.20 -0.61 0.96
C PHE A 66 2.51 -2.02 1.45
N VAL A 67 2.40 -2.98 0.55
CA VAL A 67 2.80 -4.38 0.81
C VAL A 67 3.76 -4.82 -0.29
N SER A 68 5.00 -5.12 0.09
CA SER A 68 5.98 -5.72 -0.82
C SER A 68 5.67 -7.19 -1.03
N ALA A 69 5.66 -7.61 -2.29
CA ALA A 69 5.60 -9.03 -2.67
C ALA A 69 6.99 -9.67 -2.82
N ASP A 70 8.05 -8.97 -2.45
CA ASP A 70 9.42 -9.49 -2.48
C ASP A 70 9.60 -10.65 -1.49
N PHE A 71 10.63 -11.47 -1.74
CA PHE A 71 11.00 -12.57 -0.85
C PHE A 71 11.77 -12.06 0.37
N GLU A 72 11.85 -12.89 1.41
CA GLU A 72 12.53 -12.56 2.67
C GLU A 72 13.99 -12.14 2.52
N ASP A 73 14.71 -12.71 1.57
CA ASP A 73 16.11 -12.36 1.30
C ASP A 73 16.28 -10.94 0.77
N GLN A 74 15.20 -10.32 0.30
CA GLN A 74 15.14 -8.92 -0.13
C GLN A 74 14.73 -7.93 0.96
N PHE A 75 14.51 -8.39 2.18
CA PHE A 75 13.97 -7.58 3.28
C PHE A 75 14.73 -6.27 3.48
N GLN A 76 16.06 -6.33 3.54
CA GLN A 76 16.87 -5.13 3.74
C GLN A 76 16.82 -4.18 2.55
N ASP A 77 16.76 -4.70 1.33
CA ASP A 77 16.64 -3.89 0.12
C ASP A 77 15.29 -3.17 0.05
N VAL A 78 14.23 -3.83 0.49
CA VAL A 78 12.90 -3.22 0.63
C VAL A 78 12.93 -2.07 1.64
N ILE A 79 13.53 -2.27 2.80
CA ILE A 79 13.71 -1.20 3.81
C ILE A 79 14.45 -0.01 3.23
N ASN A 80 15.55 -0.27 2.52
CA ASN A 80 16.37 0.80 1.91
C ASN A 80 15.57 1.59 0.87
N PHE A 81 14.78 0.91 0.04
CA PHE A 81 13.89 1.55 -0.92
C PHE A 81 12.86 2.46 -0.23
N LEU A 82 12.19 1.94 0.80
CA LEU A 82 11.18 2.69 1.56
C LEU A 82 11.78 3.95 2.20
N LYS A 83 12.97 3.84 2.79
CA LYS A 83 13.70 4.99 3.35
C LYS A 83 13.99 6.05 2.30
N ASN A 84 14.47 5.63 1.13
CA ASN A 84 14.84 6.53 0.04
C ASN A 84 13.63 7.26 -0.56
N HIS A 85 12.43 6.70 -0.39
CA HIS A 85 11.18 7.29 -0.87
C HIS A 85 10.37 7.98 0.22
N ASN A 86 10.96 8.17 1.41
CA ASN A 86 10.32 8.85 2.54
C ASN A 86 8.97 8.24 2.94
N VAL A 87 8.84 6.93 2.80
CA VAL A 87 7.70 6.20 3.34
C VAL A 87 7.85 6.18 4.86
N GLY A 88 6.96 6.87 5.50
CA GLY A 88 6.97 6.98 6.97
C GLY A 88 6.57 5.80 7.75
N THR A 89 6.54 5.34 8.73
CA THR A 89 6.06 4.50 9.80
C THR A 89 6.07 3.03 9.50
N VAL A 90 4.97 2.46 9.01
CA VAL A 90 4.78 1.01 8.87
C VAL A 90 4.55 0.64 7.43
N SER A 91 5.26 -0.38 6.96
CA SER A 91 5.03 -1.01 5.67
C SER A 91 5.05 -2.53 5.86
N TYR A 92 4.58 -3.27 4.88
CA TYR A 92 4.45 -4.72 4.98
C TYR A 92 5.23 -5.43 3.90
N ILE A 93 5.67 -6.65 4.23
CA ILE A 93 6.21 -7.62 3.27
C ILE A 93 5.41 -8.92 3.36
N LYS A 94 5.06 -9.47 2.21
CA LYS A 94 4.29 -10.71 2.13
C LYS A 94 5.05 -11.86 2.78
N MET A 95 4.39 -12.57 3.70
CA MET A 95 4.90 -13.76 4.38
C MET A 95 3.84 -14.87 4.29
N GLN A 96 3.45 -15.21 3.08
CA GLN A 96 2.41 -16.16 2.78
C GLN A 96 2.61 -16.68 1.36
N LYS A 97 2.15 -17.90 1.06
CA LYS A 97 2.16 -18.42 -0.31
C LYS A 97 1.31 -17.54 -1.22
N ASP A 98 1.67 -17.46 -2.49
CA ASP A 98 1.06 -16.55 -3.44
C ASP A 98 -0.44 -16.74 -3.57
N GLU A 99 -0.90 -17.96 -3.80
CA GLU A 99 -2.33 -18.23 -4.04
C GLU A 99 -3.23 -17.78 -2.88
N PRO A 100 -3.02 -18.19 -1.61
CA PRO A 100 -3.86 -17.71 -0.51
C PRO A 100 -3.73 -16.21 -0.26
N PHE A 101 -2.57 -15.62 -0.52
CA PHE A 101 -2.38 -14.18 -0.42
C PHE A 101 -3.22 -13.42 -1.47
N ILE A 102 -3.13 -13.86 -2.73
CA ILE A 102 -3.87 -13.25 -3.85
C ILE A 102 -5.38 -13.36 -3.61
N GLN A 103 -5.88 -14.57 -3.36
CA GLN A 103 -7.29 -14.81 -3.13
C GLN A 103 -7.83 -14.13 -1.87
N GLY A 104 -7.01 -14.04 -0.84
CA GLY A 104 -7.37 -13.41 0.42
C GLY A 104 -7.52 -11.90 0.33
N LEU A 105 -6.86 -11.25 -0.65
CA LEU A 105 -6.98 -9.81 -0.87
C LEU A 105 -8.09 -9.45 -1.85
N HIS A 106 -8.16 -10.14 -2.99
CA HIS A 106 -9.21 -9.87 -3.98
C HIS A 106 -9.41 -11.06 -4.93
N GLN A 107 -10.65 -11.49 -5.10
CA GLN A 107 -10.99 -12.67 -5.91
C GLN A 107 -10.64 -12.50 -7.39
N LYS A 108 -10.65 -11.27 -7.91
CA LYS A 108 -10.38 -10.98 -9.32
C LYS A 108 -8.93 -10.61 -9.60
N TRP A 109 -8.07 -10.59 -8.59
CA TRP A 109 -6.66 -10.31 -8.78
C TRP A 109 -5.96 -11.54 -9.37
N SER A 110 -5.25 -11.31 -10.49
CA SER A 110 -4.50 -12.38 -11.18
C SER A 110 -3.11 -12.63 -10.60
N GLY A 111 -2.65 -11.80 -9.67
CA GLY A 111 -1.28 -11.79 -9.16
C GLY A 111 -0.36 -10.81 -9.87
N SER A 112 -0.83 -10.11 -10.90
CA SER A 112 -0.05 -9.09 -11.61
C SER A 112 0.21 -7.86 -10.73
N LEU A 113 1.39 -7.27 -10.85
CA LEU A 113 1.83 -6.10 -10.11
C LEU A 113 2.05 -4.90 -11.05
N PRO A 114 1.85 -3.67 -10.55
CA PRO A 114 1.27 -3.34 -9.25
C PRO A 114 -0.21 -3.70 -9.18
N PHE A 115 -0.69 -3.94 -7.97
CA PHE A 115 -2.12 -4.12 -7.71
C PHE A 115 -2.60 -3.08 -6.70
N THR A 116 -3.67 -2.38 -7.03
CA THR A 116 -4.18 -1.26 -6.24
C THR A 116 -5.64 -1.48 -5.89
N ILE A 117 -5.99 -1.31 -4.61
CA ILE A 117 -7.36 -1.37 -4.12
C ILE A 117 -7.65 -0.12 -3.29
N PHE A 118 -8.82 0.46 -3.47
CA PHE A 118 -9.35 1.55 -2.65
C PHE A 118 -10.52 1.08 -1.81
N TYR A 119 -10.50 1.47 -0.53
CA TYR A 119 -11.56 1.20 0.44
C TYR A 119 -12.20 2.51 0.88
N GLY A 120 -13.53 2.54 0.95
CA GLY A 120 -14.28 3.72 1.33
C GLY A 120 -14.05 4.11 2.78
N LYS A 121 -13.96 5.42 3.04
CA LYS A 121 -13.76 5.98 4.38
C LYS A 121 -14.86 5.58 5.35
N ASN A 122 -16.11 5.69 4.93
CA ASN A 122 -17.26 5.49 5.81
C ASN A 122 -17.78 4.05 5.76
N ASN A 123 -17.84 3.46 4.58
CA ASN A 123 -18.37 2.10 4.42
C ASN A 123 -17.32 0.99 4.67
N GLY A 124 -16.03 1.31 4.57
CA GLY A 124 -14.94 0.33 4.73
C GLY A 124 -14.90 -0.75 3.65
N SER A 125 -15.65 -0.57 2.57
CA SER A 125 -15.78 -1.54 1.49
C SER A 125 -14.89 -1.17 0.30
N ILE A 126 -14.57 -2.14 -0.55
CA ILE A 126 -13.84 -1.89 -1.80
C ILE A 126 -14.71 -1.02 -2.71
N VAL A 127 -14.16 0.13 -3.11
CA VAL A 127 -14.84 1.08 -4.01
C VAL A 127 -14.21 1.13 -5.39
N ASP A 128 -12.95 0.75 -5.52
CA ASP A 128 -12.24 0.69 -6.80
C ASP A 128 -11.00 -0.22 -6.69
N TYR A 129 -10.59 -0.81 -7.80
CA TYR A 129 -9.36 -1.60 -7.87
C TYR A 129 -8.90 -1.73 -9.32
N TRP A 130 -7.58 -1.99 -9.51
CA TRP A 130 -7.02 -2.29 -10.83
C TRP A 130 -5.67 -2.99 -10.73
N GLU A 131 -5.28 -3.64 -11.80
CA GLU A 131 -3.95 -4.20 -12.02
C GLU A 131 -3.18 -3.29 -12.98
N GLY A 132 -1.88 -3.18 -12.76
CA GLY A 132 -0.97 -2.40 -13.59
C GLY A 132 -0.84 -0.94 -13.17
N LYS A 133 0.11 -0.26 -13.80
CA LYS A 133 0.38 1.16 -13.57
C LYS A 133 -0.77 2.01 -14.09
N GLU A 134 -1.13 3.03 -13.32
CA GLU A 134 -2.18 3.97 -13.70
C GLU A 134 -1.72 5.44 -13.59
N SER A 135 -2.47 6.31 -14.27
CA SER A 135 -2.21 7.75 -14.28
C SER A 135 -2.52 8.39 -12.91
N ASN A 136 -1.88 9.53 -12.65
CA ASN A 136 -2.19 10.35 -11.48
C ASN A 136 -3.69 10.70 -11.41
N LEU A 137 -4.31 11.05 -12.53
CA LEU A 137 -5.75 11.36 -12.57
C LEU A 137 -6.62 10.18 -12.15
N ARG A 138 -6.28 8.97 -12.56
CA ARG A 138 -7.01 7.76 -12.15
C ARG A 138 -6.95 7.58 -10.63
N PHE A 139 -5.78 7.79 -10.03
CA PHE A 139 -5.61 7.73 -8.58
C PHE A 139 -6.40 8.85 -7.87
N ILE A 140 -6.32 10.08 -8.35
CA ILE A 140 -7.05 11.23 -7.75
C ILE A 140 -8.56 10.98 -7.75
N ASN A 141 -9.10 10.46 -8.85
CA ASN A 141 -10.53 10.14 -8.96
C ASN A 141 -10.93 9.04 -7.97
N ALA A 142 -10.11 8.01 -7.83
CA ALA A 142 -10.37 6.93 -6.87
C ALA A 142 -10.28 7.40 -5.41
N VAL A 143 -9.33 8.27 -5.09
CA VAL A 143 -9.21 8.90 -3.76
C VAL A 143 -10.48 9.69 -3.43
N SER A 144 -10.95 10.52 -4.35
CA SER A 144 -12.17 11.31 -4.16
C SER A 144 -13.38 10.43 -3.91
N LEU A 145 -13.56 9.39 -4.72
CA LEU A 145 -14.64 8.42 -4.54
C LEU A 145 -14.57 7.72 -3.17
N ALA A 146 -13.37 7.28 -2.78
CA ALA A 146 -13.16 6.55 -1.53
C ALA A 146 -13.42 7.43 -0.30
N ILE A 147 -13.06 8.71 -0.35
CA ILE A 147 -13.34 9.65 0.74
C ILE A 147 -14.85 9.90 0.89
N ASP A 148 -15.59 9.96 -0.21
CA ASP A 148 -17.04 10.21 -0.21
C ASP A 148 -17.86 8.99 0.27
N LEU A 149 -17.37 7.78 0.06
CA LEU A 149 -18.06 6.54 0.42
C LEU A 149 -17.58 5.96 1.75
#